data_cb4f0da8faefc36d650d18ec7e983d27
#
_entry.id   cb4f0da8faefc36d650d18ec7e983d27
#
_cell.length_a   1.000
_cell.length_b   1.000
_cell.length_c   1.000
_cell.angle_alpha   90.00
_cell.angle_beta   90.00
_cell.angle_gamma   90.00
#
_symmetry.space_group_name_H-M   'P 1'
#
loop_
_entity.id
_entity.type
_entity.pdbx_description
1 polymer ?
#
loop_
_entity_poly.entity_id
_entity_poly.type
_entity_poly.pdbx_seq_one_letter_code
_entity_poly.pdbx_strand_id
1 'polypeptide(L)'
;AHNPPILHFSPSGGIERVMAALLEKTATMDTPRLPTWLSPTQVRFIPVNPDEHLDFCDDLVDDLEAADVRADVDDRDETVGKRIARAERDWVPYYVVVGGDEIQSGELGVNVRAEGAEVDATPEELRAMVQEDVGDLPTVRRYLPRHVSRHPHFTGR
;
A
#
# COMPACT_ATOMS: atom_id res chain seq x y z
N ALA A 1 -28.98 -43.84 9.57
CA ALA A 1 -28.26 -42.77 8.88
C ALA A 1 -28.56 -41.44 9.58
N HIS A 2 -27.52 -40.75 10.07
CA HIS A 2 -27.67 -39.40 10.64
C HIS A 2 -27.33 -38.38 9.56
N ASN A 3 -28.24 -37.48 9.26
CA ASN A 3 -27.96 -36.32 8.44
C ASN A 3 -27.25 -35.27 9.32
N PRO A 4 -26.03 -34.82 8.99
CA PRO A 4 -25.37 -33.78 9.76
C PRO A 4 -26.13 -32.47 9.63
N PRO A 5 -26.22 -31.63 10.67
CA PRO A 5 -26.77 -30.29 10.56
C PRO A 5 -25.87 -29.44 9.68
N ILE A 6 -26.47 -28.72 8.75
CA ILE A 6 -25.76 -27.74 7.89
C ILE A 6 -26.10 -26.35 8.41
N LEU A 7 -25.06 -25.60 8.80
CA LEU A 7 -25.18 -24.19 9.12
C LEU A 7 -24.71 -23.36 7.92
N HIS A 8 -25.59 -22.55 7.38
CA HIS A 8 -25.26 -21.53 6.40
C HIS A 8 -25.27 -20.16 7.08
N PHE A 9 -24.13 -19.46 7.03
CA PHE A 9 -23.96 -18.16 7.67
C PHE A 9 -23.40 -17.14 6.66
N SER A 10 -24.14 -16.08 6.41
CA SER A 10 -23.79 -15.03 5.45
C SER A 10 -24.06 -13.64 6.06
N PRO A 11 -23.15 -13.14 6.95
CA PRO A 11 -23.43 -11.94 7.74
C PRO A 11 -23.48 -10.65 6.91
N SER A 12 -22.74 -10.57 5.80
CA SER A 12 -22.68 -9.36 4.96
C SER A 12 -23.28 -9.54 3.56
N GLY A 13 -23.80 -10.72 3.23
CA GLY A 13 -24.21 -11.07 1.88
C GLY A 13 -23.03 -11.33 0.94
N GLY A 14 -23.11 -10.91 -0.32
CA GLY A 14 -22.04 -11.09 -1.31
C GLY A 14 -20.85 -10.14 -1.08
N ILE A 15 -19.65 -10.59 -1.44
CA ILE A 15 -18.42 -9.80 -1.30
C ILE A 15 -18.49 -8.51 -2.15
N GLU A 16 -19.13 -8.59 -3.32
CA GLU A 16 -19.33 -7.46 -4.23
C GLU A 16 -20.13 -6.33 -3.58
N ARG A 17 -21.10 -6.67 -2.74
CA ARG A 17 -21.90 -5.70 -2.01
C ARG A 17 -21.08 -4.96 -0.95
N VAL A 18 -20.22 -5.68 -0.25
CA VAL A 18 -19.28 -5.08 0.73
C VAL A 18 -18.30 -4.15 0.03
N MET A 19 -17.74 -4.59 -1.12
CA MET A 19 -16.86 -3.77 -1.93
C MET A 19 -17.57 -2.50 -2.43
N ALA A 20 -18.78 -2.61 -2.95
CA ALA A 20 -19.55 -1.46 -3.40
C ALA A 20 -19.81 -0.46 -2.27
N ALA A 21 -20.21 -0.92 -1.09
CA ALA A 21 -20.43 -0.07 0.08
C ALA A 21 -19.16 0.63 0.56
N LEU A 22 -18.00 -0.07 0.53
CA LEU A 22 -16.71 0.52 0.87
C LEU A 22 -16.31 1.62 -0.13
N LEU A 23 -16.44 1.34 -1.43
CA LEU A 23 -16.12 2.31 -2.48
C LEU A 23 -17.05 3.54 -2.43
N GLU A 24 -18.34 3.34 -2.20
CA GLU A 24 -19.29 4.42 -2.04
C GLU A 24 -18.95 5.30 -0.84
N LYS A 25 -18.67 4.70 0.32
CA LYS A 25 -18.20 5.43 1.51
C LYS A 25 -16.91 6.19 1.24
N THR A 26 -15.95 5.55 0.57
CA THR A 26 -14.66 6.15 0.24
C THR A 26 -14.80 7.33 -0.72
N ALA A 27 -15.68 7.23 -1.70
CA ALA A 27 -15.93 8.29 -2.68
C ALA A 27 -16.54 9.56 -2.06
N THR A 28 -17.10 9.48 -0.86
CA THR A 28 -17.65 10.64 -0.13
C THR A 28 -16.62 11.35 0.76
N MET A 29 -15.39 10.85 0.86
CA MET A 29 -14.33 11.48 1.63
C MET A 29 -13.67 12.61 0.82
N ASP A 30 -13.21 13.66 1.49
CA ASP A 30 -12.44 14.74 0.87
C ASP A 30 -11.15 14.20 0.21
N THR A 31 -10.48 13.28 0.90
CA THR A 31 -9.38 12.49 0.36
C THR A 31 -9.78 11.01 0.33
N PRO A 32 -10.21 10.50 -0.83
CA PRO A 32 -10.65 9.11 -0.97
C PRO A 32 -9.53 8.14 -0.59
N ARG A 33 -9.83 7.20 0.33
CA ARG A 33 -8.88 6.17 0.79
C ARG A 33 -9.58 4.94 1.33
N LEU A 34 -9.00 3.78 1.11
CA LEU A 34 -9.38 2.57 1.83
C LEU A 34 -8.76 2.60 3.25
N PRO A 35 -9.36 1.90 4.21
CA PRO A 35 -8.66 1.56 5.45
C PRO A 35 -7.32 0.87 5.14
N THR A 36 -6.25 1.22 5.83
CA THR A 36 -4.89 0.75 5.53
C THR A 36 -4.78 -0.77 5.55
N TRP A 37 -5.49 -1.45 6.44
CA TRP A 37 -5.50 -2.92 6.49
C TRP A 37 -6.13 -3.58 5.26
N LEU A 38 -7.01 -2.88 4.52
CA LEU A 38 -7.64 -3.35 3.27
C LEU A 38 -6.86 -2.94 2.01
N SER A 39 -5.94 -1.99 2.12
CA SER A 39 -5.19 -1.50 0.96
C SER A 39 -4.31 -2.62 0.39
N PRO A 40 -4.36 -2.90 -0.93
CA PRO A 40 -3.52 -3.92 -1.56
C PRO A 40 -2.02 -3.68 -1.34
N THR A 41 -1.60 -2.42 -1.45
CA THR A 41 -0.29 -1.91 -1.10
C THR A 41 -0.48 -0.89 0.01
N GLN A 42 0.26 -1.03 1.10
CA GLN A 42 0.21 -0.10 2.24
C GLN A 42 1.29 0.97 2.13
N VAL A 43 2.48 0.58 1.67
CA VAL A 43 3.61 1.49 1.43
C VAL A 43 4.11 1.33 0.01
N ARG A 44 4.35 2.44 -0.70
CA ARG A 44 4.99 2.44 -2.01
C ARG A 44 6.28 3.24 -1.99
N PHE A 45 7.38 2.62 -2.36
CA PHE A 45 8.64 3.31 -2.59
C PHE A 45 8.76 3.74 -4.05
N ILE A 46 9.21 4.96 -4.27
CA ILE A 46 9.37 5.58 -5.60
C ILE A 46 10.83 6.00 -5.74
N PRO A 47 11.71 5.13 -6.25
CA PRO A 47 13.12 5.49 -6.46
C PRO A 47 13.23 6.64 -7.47
N VAL A 48 13.98 7.69 -7.16
CA VAL A 48 14.23 8.82 -8.10
C VAL A 48 14.91 8.29 -9.35
N ASN A 49 15.96 7.50 -9.18
CA ASN A 49 16.64 6.77 -10.24
C ASN A 49 16.57 5.26 -9.95
N PRO A 50 15.75 4.48 -10.68
CA PRO A 50 15.65 3.04 -10.45
C PRO A 50 16.98 2.30 -10.60
N ASP A 51 17.86 2.72 -11.53
CA ASP A 51 19.14 2.04 -11.75
C ASP A 51 20.10 2.14 -10.54
N GLU A 52 19.94 3.17 -9.70
CA GLU A 52 20.82 3.45 -8.58
C GLU A 52 20.16 3.15 -7.21
N HIS A 53 18.83 3.31 -7.12
CA HIS A 53 18.13 3.31 -5.83
C HIS A 53 17.22 2.11 -5.63
N LEU A 54 17.09 1.21 -6.64
CA LEU A 54 16.15 0.08 -6.58
C LEU A 54 16.51 -0.89 -5.46
N ASP A 55 17.80 -1.25 -5.35
CA ASP A 55 18.26 -2.21 -4.34
C ASP A 55 17.93 -1.74 -2.93
N PHE A 56 18.13 -0.45 -2.64
CA PHE A 56 17.78 0.14 -1.35
C PHE A 56 16.28 0.10 -1.07
N CYS A 57 15.46 0.38 -2.10
CA CYS A 57 14.00 0.27 -1.97
C CYS A 57 13.58 -1.19 -1.74
N ASP A 58 14.23 -2.15 -2.39
CA ASP A 58 13.95 -3.58 -2.20
C ASP A 58 14.30 -4.05 -0.79
N ASP A 59 15.40 -3.57 -0.21
CA ASP A 59 15.78 -3.84 1.19
C ASP A 59 14.71 -3.29 2.16
N LEU A 60 14.22 -2.06 1.94
CA LEU A 60 13.15 -1.47 2.72
C LEU A 60 11.83 -2.28 2.62
N VAL A 61 11.53 -2.81 1.44
CA VAL A 61 10.35 -3.68 1.26
C VAL A 61 10.54 -4.98 2.02
N ASP A 62 11.71 -5.60 2.01
CA ASP A 62 11.99 -6.83 2.76
C ASP A 62 11.80 -6.63 4.27
N ASP A 63 12.27 -5.51 4.82
CA ASP A 63 12.11 -5.16 6.24
C ASP A 63 10.62 -4.95 6.62
N LEU A 64 9.86 -4.29 5.76
CA LEU A 64 8.42 -4.08 5.97
C LEU A 64 7.62 -5.39 5.83
N GLU A 65 7.95 -6.23 4.84
CA GLU A 65 7.29 -7.53 4.64
C GLU A 65 7.58 -8.51 5.79
N ALA A 66 8.78 -8.45 6.38
CA ALA A 66 9.12 -9.22 7.58
C ALA A 66 8.23 -8.86 8.79
N ALA A 67 7.62 -7.67 8.77
CA ALA A 67 6.68 -7.17 9.77
C ALA A 67 5.20 -7.22 9.31
N ASP A 68 4.88 -8.04 8.29
CA ASP A 68 3.55 -8.21 7.70
C ASP A 68 2.95 -6.92 7.08
N VAL A 69 3.79 -5.96 6.71
CA VAL A 69 3.38 -4.76 5.97
C VAL A 69 3.52 -4.99 4.47
N ARG A 70 2.48 -4.73 3.69
CA ARG A 70 2.48 -4.88 2.24
C ARG A 70 3.11 -3.66 1.57
N ALA A 71 4.30 -3.82 1.04
CA ALA A 71 5.02 -2.77 0.35
C ALA A 71 5.33 -3.14 -1.10
N ASP A 72 5.43 -2.16 -1.98
CA ASP A 72 5.88 -2.31 -3.36
C ASP A 72 6.85 -1.20 -3.77
N VAL A 73 7.51 -1.39 -4.91
CA VAL A 73 8.42 -0.40 -5.51
C VAL A 73 7.91 -0.02 -6.89
N ASP A 74 7.76 1.28 -7.13
CA ASP A 74 7.42 1.79 -8.45
C ASP A 74 8.68 1.98 -9.30
N ASP A 75 9.06 0.92 -9.97
CA ASP A 75 10.25 0.79 -10.83
C ASP A 75 10.01 1.17 -12.29
N ARG A 76 8.83 1.72 -12.62
CA ARG A 76 8.49 2.03 -14.01
C ARG A 76 9.35 3.14 -14.59
N ASP A 77 9.66 3.02 -15.89
CA ASP A 77 10.35 4.05 -16.67
C ASP A 77 9.42 5.25 -16.94
N GLU A 78 9.11 5.99 -15.88
CA GLU A 78 8.29 7.20 -15.90
C GLU A 78 8.92 8.26 -14.97
N THR A 79 8.56 9.52 -15.18
CA THR A 79 9.01 10.58 -14.28
C THR A 79 8.49 10.38 -12.86
N VAL A 80 9.26 10.81 -11.84
CA VAL A 80 8.86 10.76 -10.43
C VAL A 80 7.47 11.34 -10.22
N GLY A 81 7.18 12.53 -10.80
CA GLY A 81 5.87 13.16 -10.68
C GLY A 81 4.72 12.32 -11.22
N LYS A 82 4.92 11.55 -12.30
CA LYS A 82 3.90 10.63 -12.80
C LYS A 82 3.70 9.44 -11.88
N ARG A 83 4.78 8.91 -11.30
CA ARG A 83 4.73 7.80 -10.34
C ARG A 83 4.03 8.22 -9.05
N ILE A 84 4.30 9.44 -8.54
CA ILE A 84 3.56 10.04 -7.42
C ILE A 84 2.07 10.15 -7.76
N ALA A 85 1.72 10.75 -8.91
CA ALA A 85 0.33 10.91 -9.32
C ALA A 85 -0.41 9.56 -9.47
N ARG A 86 0.32 8.47 -9.76
CA ARG A 86 -0.25 7.12 -9.78
C ARG A 86 -0.44 6.56 -8.38
N ALA A 87 0.52 6.73 -7.46
CA ALA A 87 0.36 6.32 -6.06
C ALA A 87 -0.87 7.00 -5.45
N GLU A 88 -1.06 8.28 -5.75
CA GLU A 88 -2.26 9.04 -5.36
C GLU A 88 -3.55 8.48 -5.98
N ARG A 89 -3.54 8.12 -7.27
CA ARG A 89 -4.69 7.53 -7.95
C ARG A 89 -5.03 6.14 -7.44
N ASP A 90 -4.01 5.36 -7.08
CA ASP A 90 -4.15 4.01 -6.55
C ASP A 90 -4.57 4.01 -5.07
N TRP A 91 -4.71 5.20 -4.46
CA TRP A 91 -5.04 5.41 -3.05
C TRP A 91 -4.08 4.73 -2.09
N VAL A 92 -2.80 4.70 -2.44
CA VAL A 92 -1.77 4.13 -1.56
C VAL A 92 -1.70 4.95 -0.26
N PRO A 93 -1.83 4.34 0.93
CA PRO A 93 -1.85 5.06 2.21
C PRO A 93 -0.57 5.83 2.50
N TYR A 94 0.57 5.20 2.23
CA TYR A 94 1.89 5.78 2.46
C TYR A 94 2.75 5.64 1.22
N TYR A 95 3.38 6.71 0.77
CA TYR A 95 4.41 6.61 -0.25
C TYR A 95 5.63 7.44 0.09
N VAL A 96 6.78 6.98 -0.36
CA VAL A 96 8.09 7.57 -0.09
C VAL A 96 8.82 7.74 -1.41
N VAL A 97 9.32 8.93 -1.68
CA VAL A 97 10.26 9.15 -2.78
C VAL A 97 11.66 8.91 -2.24
N VAL A 98 12.42 8.03 -2.90
CA VAL A 98 13.76 7.64 -2.45
C VAL A 98 14.80 8.16 -3.44
N GLY A 99 15.62 9.08 -2.99
CA GLY A 99 16.78 9.62 -3.70
C GLY A 99 18.08 9.42 -2.90
N GLY A 100 19.11 10.11 -3.33
CA GLY A 100 20.42 10.02 -2.68
C GLY A 100 20.46 10.56 -1.25
N ASP A 101 19.61 11.54 -0.94
CA ASP A 101 19.57 12.17 0.39
C ASP A 101 18.95 11.20 1.41
N GLU A 102 17.85 10.49 1.07
CA GLU A 102 17.22 9.49 1.92
C GLU A 102 18.14 8.30 2.18
N ILE A 103 18.89 7.86 1.15
CA ILE A 103 19.86 6.78 1.28
C ILE A 103 21.02 7.20 2.22
N GLN A 104 21.46 8.45 2.14
CA GLN A 104 22.60 8.94 2.90
C GLN A 104 22.25 9.26 4.35
N SER A 105 21.07 9.84 4.60
CA SER A 105 20.60 10.21 5.94
C SER A 105 19.97 9.03 6.69
N GLY A 106 19.32 8.12 5.98
CA GLY A 106 18.46 7.08 6.56
C GLY A 106 17.11 7.61 7.04
N GLU A 107 16.80 8.87 6.77
CA GLU A 107 15.50 9.50 7.05
C GLU A 107 14.67 9.54 5.76
N LEU A 108 13.41 9.18 5.86
CA LEU A 108 12.47 9.06 4.74
C LEU A 108 11.41 10.15 4.82
N GLY A 109 11.20 10.90 3.73
CA GLY A 109 10.05 11.78 3.57
C GLY A 109 8.80 10.95 3.25
N VAL A 110 8.01 10.63 4.28
CA VAL A 110 6.81 9.79 4.18
C VAL A 110 5.59 10.64 3.89
N ASN A 111 5.00 10.47 2.74
CA ASN A 111 3.72 11.10 2.42
C ASN A 111 2.57 10.27 2.97
N VAL A 112 1.83 10.86 3.92
CA VAL A 112 0.70 10.24 4.61
C VAL A 112 -0.60 10.71 3.97
N ARG A 113 -1.24 9.82 3.20
CA ARG A 113 -2.46 10.15 2.45
C ARG A 113 -3.59 10.64 3.35
N ALA A 114 -3.76 10.04 4.51
CA ALA A 114 -4.84 10.38 5.45
C ALA A 114 -4.74 11.82 5.94
N GLU A 115 -3.53 12.34 6.07
CA GLU A 115 -3.22 13.67 6.60
C GLU A 115 -3.01 14.70 5.49
N GLY A 116 -2.70 14.24 4.27
CA GLY A 116 -2.31 15.10 3.16
C GLY A 116 -1.00 15.85 3.44
N ALA A 117 -0.12 15.26 4.23
CA ALA A 117 1.13 15.84 4.70
C ALA A 117 2.29 14.86 4.53
N GLU A 118 3.50 15.42 4.45
CA GLU A 118 4.75 14.68 4.50
C GLU A 118 5.33 14.75 5.92
N VAL A 119 5.83 13.63 6.39
CA VAL A 119 6.44 13.48 7.72
C VAL A 119 7.79 12.80 7.57
N ASP A 120 8.84 13.36 8.19
CA ASP A 120 10.14 12.71 8.26
C ASP A 120 10.09 11.54 9.25
N ALA A 121 10.54 10.36 8.84
CA ALA A 121 10.52 9.15 9.65
C ALA A 121 11.67 8.21 9.25
N THR A 122 12.18 7.47 10.22
CA THR A 122 13.05 6.33 9.95
C THR A 122 12.25 5.13 9.41
N PRO A 123 12.88 4.13 8.78
CA PRO A 123 12.19 2.90 8.35
C PRO A 123 11.42 2.20 9.47
N GLU A 124 11.97 2.20 10.70
CA GLU A 124 11.32 1.63 11.87
C GLU A 124 10.08 2.43 12.28
N GLU A 125 10.15 3.75 12.23
CA GLU A 125 9.02 4.63 12.54
C GLU A 125 7.92 4.50 11.48
N LEU A 126 8.28 4.44 10.18
CA LEU A 126 7.32 4.16 9.12
C LEU A 126 6.58 2.84 9.35
N ARG A 127 7.33 1.78 9.71
CA ARG A 127 6.74 0.50 10.06
C ARG A 127 5.75 0.63 11.23
N ALA A 128 6.16 1.32 12.29
CA ALA A 128 5.32 1.53 13.46
C ALA A 128 4.04 2.31 13.13
N MET A 129 4.13 3.36 12.30
CA MET A 129 2.97 4.13 11.83
C MET A 129 1.97 3.25 11.08
N VAL A 130 2.45 2.40 10.16
CA VAL A 130 1.56 1.49 9.42
C VAL A 130 0.92 0.46 10.34
N GLN A 131 1.69 -0.11 11.27
CA GLN A 131 1.18 -1.10 12.22
C GLN A 131 0.15 -0.49 13.19
N GLU A 132 0.38 0.74 13.65
CA GLU A 132 -0.59 1.48 14.48
C GLU A 132 -1.90 1.73 13.74
N ASP A 133 -1.81 2.14 12.46
CA ASP A 133 -2.98 2.39 11.61
C ASP A 133 -3.76 1.10 11.26
N VAL A 134 -3.08 -0.03 11.16
CA VAL A 134 -3.70 -1.35 10.99
C VAL A 134 -4.31 -1.88 12.30
N GLY A 135 -3.67 -1.63 13.43
CA GLY A 135 -4.10 -2.10 14.75
C GLY A 135 -4.20 -3.62 14.84
N ASP A 136 -5.24 -4.11 15.52
CA ASP A 136 -5.52 -5.54 15.71
C ASP A 136 -6.27 -6.18 14.52
N LEU A 137 -6.38 -5.48 13.38
CA LEU A 137 -7.09 -5.99 12.21
C LEU A 137 -6.25 -7.03 11.46
N PRO A 138 -6.91 -7.95 10.71
CA PRO A 138 -6.21 -9.05 10.03
C PRO A 138 -5.16 -8.54 9.05
N THR A 139 -3.96 -9.12 9.13
CA THR A 139 -2.89 -8.92 8.16
C THR A 139 -2.94 -10.00 7.07
N VAL A 140 -2.63 -9.63 5.85
CA VAL A 140 -2.54 -10.54 4.71
C VAL A 140 -1.24 -10.24 3.98
N ARG A 141 -0.53 -11.27 3.57
CA ARG A 141 0.68 -11.10 2.78
C ARG A 141 0.38 -10.42 1.44
N ARG A 142 1.38 -9.70 0.92
CA ARG A 142 1.29 -9.13 -0.42
C ARG A 142 1.01 -10.22 -1.46
N TYR A 143 0.04 -9.99 -2.33
CA TYR A 143 -0.34 -10.88 -3.43
C TYR A 143 -0.01 -10.31 -4.81
N LEU A 144 0.29 -9.00 -4.90
CA LEU A 144 0.80 -8.37 -6.10
C LEU A 144 2.32 -8.55 -6.20
N PRO A 145 2.92 -8.53 -7.40
CA PRO A 145 4.36 -8.46 -7.55
C PRO A 145 4.96 -7.27 -6.78
N ARG A 146 6.21 -7.41 -6.31
CA ARG A 146 6.94 -6.34 -5.61
C ARG A 146 7.10 -5.10 -6.49
N HIS A 147 7.48 -5.31 -7.73
CA HIS A 147 7.72 -4.25 -8.70
C HIS A 147 6.44 -3.90 -9.46
N VAL A 148 6.07 -2.63 -9.46
CA VAL A 148 4.84 -2.13 -10.10
C VAL A 148 4.87 -2.34 -11.62
N SER A 149 6.04 -2.35 -12.25
CA SER A 149 6.18 -2.69 -13.68
C SER A 149 5.64 -4.07 -14.04
N ARG A 150 5.55 -4.99 -13.06
CA ARG A 150 5.06 -6.37 -13.22
C ARG A 150 3.61 -6.55 -12.79
N HIS A 151 2.94 -5.47 -12.33
CA HIS A 151 1.53 -5.54 -11.97
C HIS A 151 0.66 -5.83 -13.20
N PRO A 152 -0.42 -6.60 -13.05
CA PRO A 152 -1.33 -6.87 -14.17
C PRO A 152 -1.97 -5.57 -14.67
N HIS A 153 -1.91 -5.35 -15.97
CA HIS A 153 -2.58 -4.22 -16.62
C HIS A 153 -3.96 -4.68 -17.12
N PHE A 154 -5.00 -4.07 -16.56
CA PHE A 154 -6.36 -4.24 -17.07
C PHE A 154 -6.59 -3.19 -18.16
N THR A 155 -6.40 -3.58 -19.42
CA THR A 155 -6.86 -2.77 -20.55
C THR A 155 -8.35 -3.01 -20.72
N GLY A 156 -9.18 -2.16 -20.11
CA GLY A 156 -10.60 -2.10 -20.41
C GLY A 156 -10.77 -1.71 -21.89
N ARG A 157 -11.43 -2.57 -22.66
CA ARG A 157 -12.00 -2.23 -23.96
C ARG A 157 -13.39 -1.69 -23.76
#